data_9da78f1bbae46698954d48bacd41f5da
#
_entry.id   9da78f1bbae46698954d48bacd41f5da
#
_cell.length_a   1.000
_cell.length_b   1.000
_cell.length_c   1.000
_cell.angle_alpha   90.00
_cell.angle_beta   90.00
_cell.angle_gamma   90.00
#
_symmetry.space_group_name_H-M   'P 1'
#
loop_
_entity.id
_entity.type
_entity.pdbx_description
1 polymer ?
#
loop_
_entity_poly.entity_id
_entity_poly.type
_entity_poly.pdbx_seq_one_letter_code
_entity_poly.pdbx_strand_id
1 'polypeptide(L)'
;MGKKIKLSASKIKTLDNCSWLYYSKYILKVPDISNDGASRGTIVHLIFEVLINPRHKKYSLDLQESAEVVASCEPVRRLIEKHAKRLNVNDDENLSLIYKMVATGLSFDFHCKGSKKLEAEKNFYIEGKDFVINGFIDKTATFKTKTKIVDYKSSKSKFGREELENNLQVLMYSLACYKLTSVIPEVSFLFLRFPKNPEQKAPVLQEDELTGFEHYLSGIAEFLSGFNTEDAEANFAVYGKTRWLCGSDKEHKWICPARKPFEYYTTVNKKGEITSSSFEKIKLNPKKGEKIKENSYEGCPHWNRVAEEDPDDPFNF
;
A
#
# COMPACT_ATOMS: atom_id res chain seq x y z
N MET A 1 2.36 -30.97 -2.54
CA MET A 1 2.25 -29.63 -3.16
C MET A 1 2.96 -28.64 -2.25
N GLY A 2 3.94 -27.90 -2.78
CA GLY A 2 4.64 -26.84 -2.02
C GLY A 2 3.68 -25.71 -1.62
N LYS A 3 4.05 -24.94 -0.60
CA LYS A 3 3.26 -23.78 -0.15
C LYS A 3 3.33 -22.69 -1.24
N LYS A 4 2.19 -22.33 -1.83
CA LYS A 4 2.12 -21.25 -2.84
C LYS A 4 2.60 -19.92 -2.25
N ILE A 5 3.35 -19.16 -3.04
CA ILE A 5 3.90 -17.86 -2.62
C ILE A 5 2.81 -16.79 -2.70
N LYS A 6 2.64 -16.03 -1.62
CA LYS A 6 1.64 -14.96 -1.53
C LYS A 6 2.22 -13.64 -2.04
N LEU A 7 1.72 -13.19 -3.19
CA LEU A 7 2.14 -11.98 -3.88
C LEU A 7 1.12 -10.84 -3.72
N SER A 8 1.60 -9.61 -3.80
CA SER A 8 0.80 -8.38 -3.94
C SER A 8 1.61 -7.32 -4.68
N ALA A 9 0.96 -6.33 -5.27
CA ALA A 9 1.64 -5.25 -5.99
C ALA A 9 2.72 -4.56 -5.13
N SER A 10 2.41 -4.30 -3.85
CA SER A 10 3.37 -3.67 -2.93
C SER A 10 4.57 -4.57 -2.63
N LYS A 11 4.38 -5.89 -2.52
CA LYS A 11 5.49 -6.82 -2.30
C LYS A 11 6.43 -6.87 -3.48
N ILE A 12 5.90 -7.01 -4.70
CA ILE A 12 6.68 -7.05 -5.92
C ILE A 12 7.41 -5.72 -6.11
N LYS A 13 6.71 -4.59 -5.99
CA LYS A 13 7.34 -3.26 -6.07
C LYS A 13 8.46 -3.09 -5.04
N THR A 14 8.32 -3.63 -3.83
CA THR A 14 9.38 -3.56 -2.81
C THR A 14 10.57 -4.42 -3.20
N LEU A 15 10.35 -5.63 -3.72
CA LEU A 15 11.41 -6.53 -4.20
C LEU A 15 12.19 -5.90 -5.34
N ASP A 16 11.50 -5.37 -6.35
CA ASP A 16 12.09 -4.73 -7.53
C ASP A 16 12.92 -3.49 -7.16
N ASN A 17 12.47 -2.75 -6.16
CA ASN A 17 13.15 -1.54 -5.71
C ASN A 17 14.36 -1.83 -4.81
N CYS A 18 14.24 -2.81 -3.91
CA CYS A 18 15.28 -3.17 -2.97
C CYS A 18 15.00 -4.54 -2.34
N SER A 19 15.79 -5.55 -2.70
CA SER A 19 15.67 -6.92 -2.17
C SER A 19 15.90 -6.98 -0.66
N TRP A 20 16.82 -6.17 -0.11
CA TRP A 20 17.03 -6.08 1.33
C TRP A 20 15.82 -5.51 2.08
N LEU A 21 15.18 -4.48 1.54
CA LEU A 21 13.96 -3.94 2.14
C LEU A 21 12.82 -4.97 2.09
N TYR A 22 12.74 -5.75 0.99
CA TYR A 22 11.79 -6.85 0.89
C TYR A 22 12.07 -7.92 1.97
N TYR A 23 13.33 -8.33 2.12
CA TYR A 23 13.76 -9.31 3.12
C TYR A 23 13.42 -8.84 4.54
N SER A 24 13.82 -7.63 4.88
CA SER A 24 13.56 -7.03 6.19
C SER A 24 12.04 -6.99 6.49
N LYS A 25 11.24 -6.52 5.54
CA LYS A 25 9.81 -6.29 5.74
C LYS A 25 8.98 -7.57 5.71
N TYR A 26 9.28 -8.51 4.81
CA TYR A 26 8.40 -9.67 4.56
C TYR A 26 8.95 -10.99 5.08
N ILE A 27 10.26 -11.15 5.21
CA ILE A 27 10.89 -12.35 5.77
C ILE A 27 11.17 -12.16 7.26
N LEU A 28 11.99 -11.15 7.63
CA LEU A 28 12.26 -10.83 9.03
C LEU A 28 11.05 -10.24 9.75
N LYS A 29 10.11 -9.66 8.99
CA LYS A 29 8.92 -8.97 9.50
C LYS A 29 9.25 -7.88 10.51
N VAL A 30 10.30 -7.10 10.24
CA VAL A 30 10.60 -5.91 11.04
C VAL A 30 9.38 -4.96 11.03
N PRO A 31 9.12 -4.24 12.13
CA PRO A 31 7.99 -3.30 12.18
C PRO A 31 8.08 -2.23 11.10
N ASP A 32 6.94 -1.93 10.47
CA ASP A 32 6.86 -0.87 9.46
C ASP A 32 6.70 0.50 10.16
N ILE A 33 7.43 1.50 9.67
CA ILE A 33 7.27 2.87 10.13
C ILE A 33 6.24 3.55 9.24
N SER A 34 5.06 3.80 9.80
CA SER A 34 4.06 4.62 9.12
C SER A 34 4.49 6.08 9.12
N ASN A 35 4.22 6.78 8.02
CA ASN A 35 4.37 8.24 7.95
C ASN A 35 2.98 8.90 7.86
N ASP A 36 2.94 10.21 8.12
CA ASP A 36 1.69 10.97 8.09
C ASP A 36 0.91 10.81 6.78
N GLY A 37 1.61 10.67 5.65
CA GLY A 37 0.99 10.46 4.36
C GLY A 37 0.20 9.14 4.29
N ALA A 38 0.79 8.05 4.79
CA ALA A 38 0.14 6.74 4.87
C ALA A 38 -1.02 6.76 5.88
N SER A 39 -0.82 7.41 7.04
CA SER A 39 -1.86 7.55 8.07
C SER A 39 -3.07 8.32 7.54
N ARG A 40 -2.84 9.46 6.85
CA ARG A 40 -3.92 10.22 6.18
C ARG A 40 -4.64 9.39 5.13
N GLY A 41 -3.89 8.67 4.29
CA GLY A 41 -4.46 7.76 3.29
C GLY A 41 -5.40 6.75 3.92
N THR A 42 -4.96 6.06 4.97
CA THR A 42 -5.77 5.08 5.71
C THR A 42 -7.09 5.67 6.23
N ILE A 43 -7.06 6.89 6.76
CA ILE A 43 -8.28 7.56 7.26
C ILE A 43 -9.24 7.86 6.11
N VAL A 44 -8.74 8.38 4.99
CA VAL A 44 -9.57 8.76 3.85
C VAL A 44 -10.22 7.53 3.21
N HIS A 45 -9.48 6.42 3.03
CA HIS A 45 -10.04 5.15 2.54
C HIS A 45 -11.17 4.65 3.45
N LEU A 46 -10.97 4.66 4.77
CA LEU A 46 -12.01 4.30 5.73
C LEU A 46 -13.28 5.17 5.58
N ILE A 47 -13.11 6.48 5.38
CA ILE A 47 -14.27 7.38 5.18
C ILE A 47 -15.01 7.02 3.90
N PHE A 48 -14.30 6.73 2.80
CA PHE A 48 -14.95 6.32 1.55
C PHE A 48 -15.64 4.96 1.68
N GLU A 49 -15.04 3.99 2.34
CA GLU A 49 -15.66 2.70 2.65
C GLU A 49 -17.00 2.89 3.39
N VAL A 50 -17.02 3.74 4.41
CA VAL A 50 -18.24 4.05 5.17
C VAL A 50 -19.28 4.75 4.30
N LEU A 51 -18.88 5.76 3.52
CA LEU A 51 -19.79 6.59 2.73
C LEU A 51 -20.33 5.91 1.47
N ILE A 52 -19.66 4.88 0.94
CA ILE A 52 -20.19 4.04 -0.15
C ILE A 52 -21.42 3.25 0.28
N ASN A 53 -21.56 2.95 1.57
CA ASN A 53 -22.73 2.25 2.06
C ASN A 53 -24.02 3.05 1.74
N PRO A 54 -25.03 2.44 1.11
CA PRO A 54 -26.28 3.13 0.73
C PRO A 54 -26.97 3.89 1.88
N ARG A 55 -26.79 3.44 3.13
CA ARG A 55 -27.33 4.11 4.32
C ARG A 55 -26.77 5.51 4.52
N HIS A 56 -25.57 5.79 4.00
CA HIS A 56 -24.86 7.06 4.15
C HIS A 56 -24.87 7.92 2.90
N LYS A 57 -25.64 7.52 1.85
CA LYS A 57 -25.66 8.22 0.57
C LYS A 57 -26.04 9.70 0.71
N LYS A 58 -26.98 10.04 1.60
CA LYS A 58 -27.36 11.43 1.86
C LYS A 58 -26.14 12.25 2.29
N TYR A 59 -25.41 11.77 3.29
CA TYR A 59 -24.20 12.47 3.77
C TYR A 59 -23.16 12.65 2.67
N SER A 60 -22.90 11.61 1.85
CA SER A 60 -21.88 11.70 0.80
C SER A 60 -22.24 12.72 -0.29
N LEU A 61 -23.50 13.02 -0.52
CA LEU A 61 -23.93 14.06 -1.47
C LEU A 61 -23.70 15.45 -0.88
N ASP A 62 -24.07 15.68 0.38
CA ASP A 62 -23.89 16.97 1.05
C ASP A 62 -22.39 17.32 1.22
N LEU A 63 -21.54 16.31 1.44
CA LEU A 63 -20.10 16.48 1.68
C LEU A 63 -19.26 16.75 0.41
N GLN A 64 -19.85 16.71 -0.79
CA GLN A 64 -19.15 16.96 -2.05
C GLN A 64 -18.73 18.42 -2.24
N GLU A 65 -19.36 19.36 -1.54
CA GLU A 65 -19.23 20.80 -1.79
C GLU A 65 -17.83 21.32 -1.44
N SER A 66 -17.34 21.05 -0.24
CA SER A 66 -16.04 21.55 0.20
C SER A 66 -15.46 20.83 1.41
N ALA A 67 -14.19 21.13 1.71
CA ALA A 67 -13.52 20.64 2.90
C ALA A 67 -14.15 21.17 4.20
N GLU A 68 -14.68 22.39 4.16
CA GLU A 68 -15.36 23.04 5.30
C GLU A 68 -16.67 22.31 5.61
N VAL A 69 -17.41 21.88 4.60
CA VAL A 69 -18.63 21.07 4.77
C VAL A 69 -18.27 19.71 5.36
N VAL A 70 -17.18 19.07 4.90
CA VAL A 70 -16.70 17.82 5.52
C VAL A 70 -16.36 18.03 6.99
N ALA A 71 -15.65 19.10 7.33
CA ALA A 71 -15.26 19.45 8.70
C ALA A 71 -16.46 19.79 9.61
N SER A 72 -17.51 20.37 9.05
CA SER A 72 -18.74 20.73 9.80
C SER A 72 -19.70 19.53 10.01
N CYS A 73 -19.58 18.47 9.20
CA CYS A 73 -20.41 17.28 9.35
C CYS A 73 -19.96 16.47 10.58
N GLU A 74 -20.66 16.65 11.69
CA GLU A 74 -20.26 16.08 12.98
C GLU A 74 -19.96 14.58 12.96
N PRO A 75 -20.77 13.68 12.38
CA PRO A 75 -20.48 12.25 12.38
C PRO A 75 -19.19 11.91 11.64
N VAL A 76 -18.91 12.56 10.49
CA VAL A 76 -17.74 12.33 9.67
C VAL A 76 -16.50 12.93 10.37
N ARG A 77 -16.62 14.16 10.88
CA ARG A 77 -15.56 14.83 11.64
C ARG A 77 -15.11 14.00 12.83
N ARG A 78 -16.03 13.52 13.68
CA ARG A 78 -15.73 12.68 14.84
C ARG A 78 -15.01 11.39 14.44
N LEU A 79 -15.40 10.77 13.32
CA LEU A 79 -14.74 9.57 12.83
C LEU A 79 -13.32 9.87 12.38
N ILE A 80 -13.10 10.95 11.63
CA ILE A 80 -11.77 11.40 11.18
C ILE A 80 -10.90 11.70 12.41
N GLU A 81 -11.34 12.53 13.35
CA GLU A 81 -10.58 12.94 14.54
C GLU A 81 -10.20 11.74 15.41
N LYS A 82 -11.13 10.79 15.62
CA LYS A 82 -10.86 9.55 16.35
C LYS A 82 -9.71 8.76 15.74
N HIS A 83 -9.72 8.58 14.41
CA HIS A 83 -8.68 7.81 13.72
C HIS A 83 -7.38 8.61 13.58
N ALA A 84 -7.46 9.92 13.38
CA ALA A 84 -6.32 10.82 13.34
C ALA A 84 -5.54 10.78 14.67
N LYS A 85 -6.26 10.85 15.81
CA LYS A 85 -5.65 10.69 17.14
C LYS A 85 -4.97 9.34 17.31
N ARG A 86 -5.62 8.25 16.87
CA ARG A 86 -5.04 6.90 16.95
C ARG A 86 -3.77 6.74 16.13
N LEU A 87 -3.66 7.45 15.01
CA LEU A 87 -2.54 7.38 14.07
C LEU A 87 -1.53 8.53 14.23
N ASN A 88 -1.66 9.37 15.29
CA ASN A 88 -0.82 10.51 15.60
C ASN A 88 -0.71 11.55 14.45
N VAL A 89 -1.83 11.83 13.78
CA VAL A 89 -1.97 12.83 12.71
C VAL A 89 -3.18 13.73 12.95
N ASN A 90 -3.36 14.16 14.21
CA ASN A 90 -4.52 14.95 14.64
C ASN A 90 -4.23 16.45 14.81
N ASP A 91 -3.11 16.92 14.29
CA ASP A 91 -2.81 18.35 14.16
C ASP A 91 -3.63 19.00 13.05
N ASP A 92 -3.72 20.32 13.07
CA ASP A 92 -4.57 21.11 12.16
C ASP A 92 -4.16 20.96 10.70
N GLU A 93 -2.86 20.82 10.40
CA GLU A 93 -2.37 20.62 9.02
C GLU A 93 -2.84 19.27 8.47
N ASN A 94 -2.64 18.20 9.23
CA ASN A 94 -3.05 16.86 8.85
C ASN A 94 -4.58 16.76 8.71
N LEU A 95 -5.35 17.31 9.65
CA LEU A 95 -6.82 17.32 9.58
C LEU A 95 -7.32 18.10 8.37
N SER A 96 -6.78 19.29 8.10
CA SER A 96 -7.11 20.10 6.92
C SER A 96 -6.87 19.35 5.62
N LEU A 97 -5.73 18.62 5.50
CA LEU A 97 -5.42 17.80 4.35
C LEU A 97 -6.40 16.63 4.21
N ILE A 98 -6.78 15.96 5.29
CA ILE A 98 -7.76 14.87 5.28
C ILE A 98 -9.12 15.38 4.77
N TYR A 99 -9.63 16.50 5.31
CA TYR A 99 -10.90 17.07 4.85
C TYR A 99 -10.89 17.41 3.36
N LYS A 100 -9.80 18.04 2.87
CA LYS A 100 -9.61 18.34 1.44
C LYS A 100 -9.61 17.08 0.57
N MET A 101 -8.91 16.04 1.00
CA MET A 101 -8.86 14.78 0.26
C MET A 101 -10.23 14.08 0.23
N VAL A 102 -10.98 14.11 1.33
CA VAL A 102 -12.34 13.55 1.38
C VAL A 102 -13.26 14.31 0.42
N ALA A 103 -13.29 15.64 0.47
CA ALA A 103 -14.10 16.46 -0.44
C ALA A 103 -13.73 16.18 -1.91
N THR A 104 -12.44 16.12 -2.25
CA THR A 104 -11.97 15.79 -3.60
C THR A 104 -12.49 14.43 -4.08
N GLY A 105 -12.39 13.40 -3.25
CA GLY A 105 -12.82 12.05 -3.64
C GLY A 105 -14.33 11.93 -3.80
N LEU A 106 -15.10 12.67 -3.01
CA LEU A 106 -16.57 12.70 -3.10
C LEU A 106 -17.07 13.49 -4.29
N SER A 107 -16.40 14.55 -4.71
CA SER A 107 -16.82 15.40 -5.83
C SER A 107 -16.66 14.75 -7.21
N PHE A 108 -15.95 13.62 -7.31
CA PHE A 108 -15.63 12.99 -8.59
C PHE A 108 -16.37 11.66 -8.80
N ASP A 109 -17.63 11.74 -9.27
CA ASP A 109 -18.54 10.61 -9.56
C ASP A 109 -18.44 9.47 -8.50
N PHE A 110 -18.50 9.87 -7.24
CA PHE A 110 -18.28 8.96 -6.12
C PHE A 110 -19.19 7.73 -6.16
N HIS A 111 -20.45 7.94 -6.54
CA HIS A 111 -21.46 6.89 -6.62
C HIS A 111 -21.51 6.15 -7.96
N CYS A 112 -20.63 6.46 -8.91
CA CYS A 112 -20.58 5.83 -10.24
C CYS A 112 -21.99 5.73 -10.87
N LYS A 113 -22.55 6.87 -11.24
CA LYS A 113 -23.94 6.98 -11.75
C LYS A 113 -24.23 5.94 -12.84
N GLY A 114 -25.32 5.20 -12.68
CA GLY A 114 -25.73 4.14 -13.60
C GLY A 114 -25.11 2.77 -13.33
N SER A 115 -24.28 2.62 -12.31
CA SER A 115 -23.79 1.30 -11.90
C SER A 115 -24.92 0.47 -11.29
N LYS A 116 -24.91 -0.85 -11.56
CA LYS A 116 -25.82 -1.83 -10.96
C LYS A 116 -25.38 -2.21 -9.54
N LYS A 117 -24.08 -2.23 -9.32
CA LYS A 117 -23.48 -2.60 -8.03
C LYS A 117 -22.27 -1.70 -7.77
N LEU A 118 -22.16 -1.21 -6.55
CA LEU A 118 -21.03 -0.44 -6.05
C LEU A 118 -20.51 -1.10 -4.78
N GLU A 119 -19.22 -1.43 -4.75
CA GLU A 119 -18.56 -2.11 -3.64
C GLU A 119 -17.30 -1.33 -3.24
N ALA A 120 -17.09 -1.17 -1.92
CA ALA A 120 -15.84 -0.66 -1.36
C ALA A 120 -15.02 -1.81 -0.79
N GLU A 121 -13.70 -1.63 -0.71
CA GLU A 121 -12.76 -2.56 -0.08
C GLU A 121 -13.01 -4.03 -0.47
N LYS A 122 -13.28 -4.23 -1.78
CA LYS A 122 -13.59 -5.58 -2.27
C LYS A 122 -12.37 -6.46 -2.22
N ASN A 123 -12.40 -7.45 -1.33
CA ASN A 123 -11.36 -8.46 -1.26
C ASN A 123 -11.35 -9.36 -2.50
N PHE A 124 -10.17 -9.68 -3.01
CA PHE A 124 -9.97 -10.69 -4.02
C PHE A 124 -8.88 -11.67 -3.60
N TYR A 125 -9.04 -12.92 -4.05
CA TYR A 125 -8.13 -14.02 -3.83
C TYR A 125 -8.09 -14.86 -5.10
N ILE A 126 -6.94 -14.90 -5.78
CA ILE A 126 -6.75 -15.63 -7.02
C ILE A 126 -5.57 -16.57 -6.86
N GLU A 127 -5.80 -17.84 -7.15
CA GLU A 127 -4.76 -18.85 -7.16
C GLU A 127 -4.22 -19.06 -8.58
N GLY A 128 -2.91 -18.85 -8.75
CA GLY A 128 -2.15 -19.36 -9.88
C GLY A 128 -1.56 -20.74 -9.59
N LYS A 129 -0.69 -21.21 -10.47
CA LYS A 129 -0.01 -22.51 -10.32
C LYS A 129 0.87 -22.53 -9.05
N ASP A 130 1.75 -21.56 -8.92
CA ASP A 130 2.81 -21.50 -7.88
C ASP A 130 2.63 -20.32 -6.93
N PHE A 131 1.66 -19.44 -7.19
CA PHE A 131 1.40 -18.22 -6.42
C PHE A 131 -0.07 -18.07 -6.02
N VAL A 132 -0.26 -17.14 -5.09
CA VAL A 132 -1.57 -16.60 -4.75
C VAL A 132 -1.44 -15.09 -4.78
N ILE A 133 -2.33 -14.40 -5.49
CA ILE A 133 -2.52 -12.97 -5.33
C ILE A 133 -3.74 -12.68 -4.48
N ASN A 134 -3.59 -11.77 -3.53
CA ASN A 134 -4.72 -11.28 -2.76
C ASN A 134 -4.56 -9.78 -2.51
N GLY A 135 -5.67 -9.11 -2.34
CA GLY A 135 -5.70 -7.68 -2.07
C GLY A 135 -7.11 -7.17 -1.88
N PHE A 136 -7.18 -5.86 -1.73
CA PHE A 136 -8.43 -5.13 -1.66
C PHE A 136 -8.48 -4.14 -2.82
N ILE A 137 -9.65 -3.97 -3.39
CA ILE A 137 -9.94 -2.95 -4.41
C ILE A 137 -10.76 -1.86 -3.72
N ASP A 138 -10.24 -0.64 -3.69
CA ASP A 138 -10.85 0.46 -2.94
C ASP A 138 -12.30 0.70 -3.36
N LYS A 139 -12.57 0.75 -4.66
CA LYS A 139 -13.92 0.89 -5.20
C LYS A 139 -14.09 0.11 -6.50
N THR A 140 -15.15 -0.71 -6.57
CA THR A 140 -15.58 -1.42 -7.77
C THR A 140 -17.00 -1.03 -8.13
N ALA A 141 -17.22 -0.60 -9.36
CA ALA A 141 -18.55 -0.31 -9.90
C ALA A 141 -18.84 -1.22 -11.09
N THR A 142 -19.89 -2.04 -10.97
CA THR A 142 -20.32 -2.96 -12.02
C THR A 142 -21.50 -2.36 -12.79
N PHE A 143 -21.33 -2.22 -14.10
CA PHE A 143 -22.37 -1.77 -15.03
C PHE A 143 -22.94 -2.96 -15.82
N LYS A 144 -23.81 -2.70 -16.80
CA LYS A 144 -24.39 -3.77 -17.63
C LYS A 144 -23.33 -4.51 -18.47
N THR A 145 -22.37 -3.79 -19.02
CA THR A 145 -21.39 -4.30 -20.00
C THR A 145 -19.94 -4.09 -19.58
N LYS A 146 -19.67 -3.43 -18.47
CA LYS A 146 -18.32 -3.13 -18.02
C LYS A 146 -18.20 -3.08 -16.50
N THR A 147 -16.98 -3.21 -16.02
CA THR A 147 -16.59 -2.97 -14.62
C THR A 147 -15.60 -1.82 -14.59
N LYS A 148 -15.80 -0.86 -13.69
CA LYS A 148 -14.84 0.21 -13.39
C LYS A 148 -14.24 -0.02 -12.01
N ILE A 149 -12.93 0.07 -11.92
CA ILE A 149 -12.17 0.03 -10.67
C ILE A 149 -11.59 1.43 -10.45
N VAL A 150 -11.72 1.94 -9.23
CA VAL A 150 -11.10 3.20 -8.81
C VAL A 150 -10.26 2.94 -7.58
N ASP A 151 -8.99 3.30 -7.67
CA ASP A 151 -8.03 3.24 -6.56
C ASP A 151 -7.69 4.66 -6.09
N TYR A 152 -7.79 4.92 -4.80
CA TYR A 152 -7.58 6.23 -4.22
C TYR A 152 -6.11 6.45 -3.87
N LYS A 153 -5.55 7.59 -4.26
CA LYS A 153 -4.17 7.97 -4.01
C LYS A 153 -4.05 9.27 -3.22
N SER A 154 -3.42 9.17 -2.04
CA SER A 154 -3.10 10.33 -1.19
C SER A 154 -1.72 10.96 -1.47
N SER A 155 -1.03 10.50 -2.52
CA SER A 155 0.32 10.92 -2.89
C SER A 155 0.42 12.39 -3.30
N LYS A 156 1.64 12.96 -3.16
CA LYS A 156 1.97 14.34 -3.54
C LYS A 156 2.19 14.53 -5.04
N SER A 157 2.32 13.44 -5.80
CA SER A 157 2.52 13.43 -7.24
C SER A 157 1.60 12.42 -7.89
N LYS A 158 1.27 12.65 -9.16
CA LYS A 158 0.61 11.68 -10.03
C LYS A 158 1.64 10.75 -10.66
N PHE A 159 1.17 9.65 -11.22
CA PHE A 159 2.02 8.74 -11.98
C PHE A 159 2.54 9.42 -13.26
N GLY A 160 3.79 9.18 -13.59
CA GLY A 160 4.32 9.43 -14.92
C GLY A 160 3.69 8.45 -15.93
N ARG A 161 3.88 8.72 -17.23
CA ARG A 161 3.30 7.89 -18.30
C ARG A 161 3.76 6.44 -18.19
N GLU A 162 5.05 6.20 -18.10
CA GLU A 162 5.64 4.85 -17.99
C GLU A 162 5.15 4.12 -16.72
N GLU A 163 5.08 4.82 -15.58
CA GLU A 163 4.59 4.24 -14.32
C GLU A 163 3.10 3.87 -14.40
N LEU A 164 2.31 4.63 -15.14
CA LEU A 164 0.89 4.35 -15.32
C LEU A 164 0.65 3.16 -16.27
N GLU A 165 1.41 3.11 -17.38
CA GLU A 165 1.33 2.04 -18.38
C GLU A 165 1.77 0.68 -17.81
N ASN A 166 2.79 0.66 -16.93
CA ASN A 166 3.35 -0.56 -16.33
C ASN A 166 2.92 -0.75 -14.86
N ASN A 167 1.76 -0.26 -14.47
CA ASN A 167 1.36 -0.25 -13.09
C ASN A 167 0.93 -1.63 -12.58
N LEU A 168 1.66 -2.19 -11.61
CA LEU A 168 1.40 -3.51 -11.03
C LEU A 168 0.00 -3.64 -10.39
N GLN A 169 -0.58 -2.54 -9.87
CA GLN A 169 -1.94 -2.62 -9.33
C GLN A 169 -2.98 -2.76 -10.44
N VAL A 170 -2.79 -2.07 -11.58
CA VAL A 170 -3.64 -2.22 -12.78
C VAL A 170 -3.61 -3.66 -13.26
N LEU A 171 -2.42 -4.24 -13.40
CA LEU A 171 -2.23 -5.63 -13.83
C LEU A 171 -2.92 -6.62 -12.86
N MET A 172 -2.71 -6.45 -11.55
CA MET A 172 -3.32 -7.33 -10.54
C MET A 172 -4.83 -7.20 -10.46
N TYR A 173 -5.36 -5.95 -10.49
CA TYR A 173 -6.79 -5.72 -10.46
C TYR A 173 -7.49 -6.26 -11.71
N SER A 174 -6.87 -6.05 -12.88
CA SER A 174 -7.40 -6.54 -14.15
C SER A 174 -7.40 -8.07 -14.21
N LEU A 175 -6.29 -8.70 -13.82
CA LEU A 175 -6.21 -10.16 -13.73
C LEU A 175 -7.24 -10.73 -12.75
N ALA A 176 -7.37 -10.14 -11.56
CA ALA A 176 -8.34 -10.59 -10.56
C ALA A 176 -9.78 -10.43 -11.05
N CYS A 177 -10.11 -9.29 -11.65
CA CYS A 177 -11.45 -9.05 -12.20
C CYS A 177 -11.76 -10.03 -13.35
N TYR A 178 -10.83 -10.21 -14.28
CA TYR A 178 -10.98 -11.13 -15.41
C TYR A 178 -11.18 -12.58 -14.95
N LYS A 179 -10.36 -13.08 -14.01
CA LYS A 179 -10.50 -14.44 -13.46
C LYS A 179 -11.83 -14.66 -12.73
N LEU A 180 -12.37 -13.63 -12.08
CA LEU A 180 -13.61 -13.74 -11.30
C LEU A 180 -14.87 -13.50 -12.13
N THR A 181 -14.79 -12.71 -13.22
CA THR A 181 -15.99 -12.22 -13.92
C THR A 181 -15.93 -12.37 -15.44
N SER A 182 -14.80 -12.82 -16.00
CA SER A 182 -14.51 -12.82 -17.44
C SER A 182 -14.63 -11.44 -18.10
N VAL A 183 -14.46 -10.37 -17.32
CA VAL A 183 -14.50 -8.98 -17.80
C VAL A 183 -13.19 -8.29 -17.43
N ILE A 184 -12.51 -7.71 -18.41
CA ILE A 184 -11.35 -6.83 -18.18
C ILE A 184 -11.88 -5.46 -17.75
N PRO A 185 -11.50 -4.92 -16.58
CA PRO A 185 -12.04 -3.68 -16.06
C PRO A 185 -11.38 -2.43 -16.67
N GLU A 186 -12.11 -1.31 -16.66
CA GLU A 186 -11.50 0.00 -16.75
C GLU A 186 -10.92 0.36 -15.36
N VAL A 187 -9.61 0.63 -15.27
CA VAL A 187 -8.96 1.00 -14.01
C VAL A 187 -8.58 2.47 -14.04
N SER A 188 -8.90 3.20 -12.98
CA SER A 188 -8.47 4.58 -12.79
C SER A 188 -7.94 4.82 -11.38
N PHE A 189 -7.01 5.76 -11.28
CA PHE A 189 -6.46 6.27 -10.03
C PHE A 189 -7.05 7.63 -9.74
N LEU A 190 -7.55 7.85 -8.52
CA LEU A 190 -8.07 9.13 -8.10
C LEU A 190 -7.12 9.78 -7.10
N PHE A 191 -6.38 10.79 -7.56
CA PHE A 191 -5.38 11.51 -6.78
C PHE A 191 -6.02 12.61 -5.95
N LEU A 192 -6.24 12.34 -4.68
CA LEU A 192 -7.05 13.14 -3.77
C LEU A 192 -6.45 14.52 -3.41
N ARG A 193 -5.18 14.72 -3.71
CA ARG A 193 -4.50 16.02 -3.54
C ARG A 193 -4.59 16.95 -4.76
N PHE A 194 -5.31 16.55 -5.80
CA PHE A 194 -5.43 17.27 -7.08
C PHE A 194 -6.90 17.55 -7.44
N PRO A 195 -7.58 18.46 -6.69
CA PRO A 195 -9.04 18.65 -6.83
C PRO A 195 -9.50 19.08 -8.23
N LYS A 196 -8.66 19.82 -8.98
CA LYS A 196 -9.02 20.28 -10.34
C LYS A 196 -8.97 19.17 -11.40
N ASN A 197 -8.11 18.18 -11.24
CA ASN A 197 -7.95 17.06 -12.17
C ASN A 197 -7.48 15.81 -11.41
N PRO A 198 -8.35 15.15 -10.64
CA PRO A 198 -7.94 14.07 -9.76
C PRO A 198 -7.72 12.74 -10.48
N GLU A 199 -8.42 12.46 -11.57
CA GLU A 199 -8.39 11.14 -12.23
C GLU A 199 -7.20 10.97 -13.19
N GLN A 200 -6.58 9.79 -13.15
CA GLN A 200 -5.75 9.24 -14.22
C GLN A 200 -6.30 7.85 -14.59
N LYS A 201 -6.64 7.68 -15.87
CA LYS A 201 -7.10 6.38 -16.41
C LYS A 201 -5.89 5.58 -16.88
N ALA A 202 -5.81 4.34 -16.42
CA ALA A 202 -4.84 3.41 -16.96
C ALA A 202 -5.29 2.88 -18.33
N PRO A 203 -4.35 2.39 -19.18
CA PRO A 203 -4.70 1.65 -20.38
C PRO A 203 -5.58 0.43 -20.02
N VAL A 204 -6.53 0.12 -20.89
CA VAL A 204 -7.31 -1.13 -20.77
C VAL A 204 -6.46 -2.26 -21.37
N LEU A 205 -6.22 -3.27 -20.54
CA LEU A 205 -5.37 -4.40 -20.92
C LEU A 205 -6.10 -5.35 -21.86
N GLN A 206 -5.33 -6.23 -22.53
CA GLN A 206 -5.83 -7.31 -23.36
C GLN A 206 -5.61 -8.67 -22.66
N GLU A 207 -6.24 -9.73 -23.14
CA GLU A 207 -6.15 -11.06 -22.50
C GLU A 207 -4.74 -11.66 -22.57
N ASP A 208 -4.01 -11.40 -23.64
CA ASP A 208 -2.62 -11.84 -23.82
C ASP A 208 -1.66 -11.15 -22.85
N GLU A 209 -1.89 -9.87 -22.54
CA GLU A 209 -1.14 -9.13 -21.50
C GLU A 209 -1.40 -9.74 -20.12
N LEU A 210 -2.63 -10.12 -19.80
CA LEU A 210 -2.96 -10.80 -18.54
C LEU A 210 -2.32 -12.19 -18.45
N THR A 211 -2.26 -12.92 -19.57
CA THR A 211 -1.57 -14.21 -19.65
C THR A 211 -0.07 -14.05 -19.43
N GLY A 212 0.55 -13.05 -20.07
CA GLY A 212 1.96 -12.70 -19.87
C GLY A 212 2.24 -12.32 -18.41
N PHE A 213 1.32 -11.58 -17.79
CA PHE A 213 1.45 -11.21 -16.39
C PHE A 213 1.33 -12.42 -15.43
N GLU A 214 0.49 -13.42 -15.72
CA GLU A 214 0.46 -14.68 -14.95
C GLU A 214 1.80 -15.43 -15.02
N HIS A 215 2.44 -15.48 -16.19
CA HIS A 215 3.79 -16.04 -16.33
C HIS A 215 4.83 -15.28 -15.52
N TYR A 216 4.79 -13.95 -15.56
CA TYR A 216 5.65 -13.11 -14.73
C TYR A 216 5.47 -13.40 -13.25
N LEU A 217 4.22 -13.51 -12.75
CA LEU A 217 3.93 -13.85 -11.35
C LEU A 217 4.46 -15.24 -10.96
N SER A 218 4.40 -16.22 -11.87
CA SER A 218 4.97 -17.55 -11.64
C SER A 218 6.49 -17.50 -11.51
N GLY A 219 7.17 -16.73 -12.37
CA GLY A 219 8.63 -16.52 -12.26
C GLY A 219 9.03 -15.84 -10.94
N ILE A 220 8.28 -14.81 -10.50
CA ILE A 220 8.50 -14.19 -9.19
C ILE A 220 8.28 -15.18 -8.04
N ALA A 221 7.25 -16.03 -8.13
CA ALA A 221 6.99 -17.03 -7.10
C ALA A 221 8.09 -18.09 -7.04
N GLU A 222 8.60 -18.53 -8.18
CA GLU A 222 9.73 -19.46 -8.28
C GLU A 222 10.98 -18.84 -7.63
N PHE A 223 11.36 -17.62 -8.01
CA PHE A 223 12.46 -16.89 -7.37
C PHE A 223 12.30 -16.79 -5.86
N LEU A 224 11.12 -16.38 -5.39
CA LEU A 224 10.86 -16.21 -3.96
C LEU A 224 10.76 -17.54 -3.18
N SER A 225 10.58 -18.68 -3.85
CA SER A 225 10.54 -19.99 -3.19
C SER A 225 11.89 -20.40 -2.60
N GLY A 226 13.00 -19.94 -3.19
CA GLY A 226 14.37 -20.14 -2.73
C GLY A 226 15.03 -18.91 -2.10
N PHE A 227 14.27 -17.80 -1.97
CA PHE A 227 14.81 -16.50 -1.57
C PHE A 227 15.47 -16.53 -0.19
N ASN A 228 16.72 -16.14 -0.14
CA ASN A 228 17.58 -16.16 1.04
C ASN A 228 18.30 -14.81 1.26
N THR A 229 19.24 -14.77 2.19
CA THR A 229 20.01 -13.56 2.53
C THR A 229 20.91 -13.09 1.40
N GLU A 230 21.53 -14.02 0.65
CA GLU A 230 22.40 -13.67 -0.49
C GLU A 230 21.59 -12.99 -1.60
N ASP A 231 20.38 -13.51 -1.91
CA ASP A 231 19.45 -12.87 -2.84
C ASP A 231 19.02 -11.48 -2.34
N ALA A 232 18.84 -11.33 -1.04
CA ALA A 232 18.47 -10.06 -0.44
C ALA A 232 19.57 -9.00 -0.60
N GLU A 233 20.83 -9.40 -0.63
CA GLU A 233 22.00 -8.52 -0.83
C GLU A 233 22.32 -8.26 -2.31
N ALA A 234 21.64 -8.93 -3.24
CA ALA A 234 21.92 -8.78 -4.67
C ALA A 234 21.42 -7.47 -5.29
N ASN A 235 20.34 -6.87 -4.74
CA ASN A 235 19.73 -5.66 -5.28
C ASN A 235 19.39 -4.65 -4.17
N PHE A 236 20.31 -3.73 -3.91
CA PHE A 236 20.05 -2.58 -3.02
C PHE A 236 19.56 -1.37 -3.82
N ALA A 237 18.58 -0.65 -3.27
CA ALA A 237 18.04 0.57 -3.88
C ALA A 237 19.12 1.63 -4.15
N VAL A 238 20.18 1.67 -3.36
CA VAL A 238 21.27 2.64 -3.48
C VAL A 238 22.02 2.55 -4.82
N TYR A 239 22.04 1.39 -5.46
CA TYR A 239 22.73 1.17 -6.74
C TYR A 239 21.88 1.49 -7.97
N GLY A 240 20.60 1.79 -7.77
CA GLY A 240 19.65 1.98 -8.87
C GLY A 240 18.93 3.33 -8.88
N LYS A 241 17.99 3.44 -9.80
CA LYS A 241 17.09 4.60 -9.93
C LYS A 241 16.27 4.88 -8.65
N THR A 242 16.19 3.91 -7.76
CA THR A 242 15.43 3.96 -6.51
C THR A 242 16.25 4.39 -5.29
N ARG A 243 17.47 4.89 -5.49
CA ARG A 243 18.37 5.38 -4.43
C ARG A 243 17.68 6.32 -3.42
N TRP A 244 16.73 7.12 -3.88
CA TRP A 244 15.95 8.03 -3.04
C TRP A 244 15.20 7.31 -1.90
N LEU A 245 14.92 6.00 -2.02
CA LEU A 245 14.30 5.18 -0.97
C LEU A 245 15.21 5.02 0.25
N CYS A 246 16.53 5.09 0.09
CA CYS A 246 17.46 5.01 1.20
C CYS A 246 17.38 6.24 2.10
N GLY A 247 16.92 7.36 1.56
CA GLY A 247 16.79 8.62 2.29
C GLY A 247 18.11 9.38 2.45
N SER A 248 18.05 10.43 3.26
CA SER A 248 19.19 11.31 3.58
C SER A 248 19.18 11.64 5.06
N ASP A 249 20.34 11.69 5.70
CA ASP A 249 20.51 12.11 7.09
C ASP A 249 20.38 13.63 7.30
N LYS A 250 20.16 14.40 6.22
CA LYS A 250 19.87 15.84 6.31
C LYS A 250 18.54 16.05 7.02
N GLU A 251 18.49 17.05 7.89
CA GLU A 251 17.37 17.39 8.74
C GLU A 251 15.99 17.25 8.05
N HIS A 252 15.04 16.60 8.76
CA HIS A 252 13.65 16.39 8.35
C HIS A 252 13.40 15.60 7.05
N LYS A 253 14.37 14.82 6.58
CA LYS A 253 14.18 13.96 5.39
C LYS A 253 13.92 12.52 5.78
N TRP A 254 13.19 11.84 4.89
CA TRP A 254 12.94 10.42 4.99
C TRP A 254 14.24 9.63 5.06
N ILE A 255 14.30 8.70 5.98
CA ILE A 255 15.35 7.67 6.08
C ILE A 255 14.67 6.31 5.96
N CYS A 256 15.25 5.41 5.16
CA CYS A 256 14.77 4.05 5.04
C CYS A 256 14.70 3.38 6.43
N PRO A 257 13.56 2.83 6.85
CA PRO A 257 13.42 2.22 8.17
C PRO A 257 14.33 1.00 8.36
N ALA A 258 14.75 0.35 7.27
CA ALA A 258 15.67 -0.78 7.31
C ALA A 258 17.16 -0.36 7.29
N ARG A 259 17.49 0.94 7.37
CA ARG A 259 18.87 1.41 7.25
C ARG A 259 19.70 1.24 8.52
N LYS A 260 19.13 1.63 9.67
CA LYS A 260 19.82 1.63 10.97
C LYS A 260 19.45 0.40 11.80
N PRO A 261 20.37 -0.09 12.67
CA PRO A 261 20.02 -1.16 13.60
C PRO A 261 19.01 -0.69 14.65
N PHE A 262 18.19 -1.62 15.15
CA PHE A 262 17.24 -1.39 16.22
C PHE A 262 16.76 -2.69 16.86
N GLU A 263 16.22 -2.58 18.09
CA GLU A 263 15.53 -3.65 18.78
C GLU A 263 14.03 -3.62 18.48
N TYR A 264 13.42 -4.79 18.36
CA TYR A 264 11.98 -4.91 18.13
C TYR A 264 11.41 -6.20 18.73
N TYR A 265 10.11 -6.26 18.84
CA TYR A 265 9.40 -7.39 19.41
C TYR A 265 8.51 -8.05 18.38
N THR A 266 8.40 -9.39 18.44
CA THR A 266 7.49 -10.16 17.59
C THR A 266 6.60 -11.06 18.43
N THR A 267 5.38 -11.32 17.97
CA THR A 267 4.59 -12.45 18.46
C THR A 267 4.80 -13.64 17.53
N VAL A 268 5.03 -14.80 18.12
CA VAL A 268 5.34 -16.04 17.40
C VAL A 268 4.35 -17.11 17.83
N ASN A 269 3.71 -17.77 16.85
CA ASN A 269 2.79 -18.86 17.11
C ASN A 269 3.51 -20.19 17.44
N LYS A 270 2.75 -21.25 17.75
CA LYS A 270 3.29 -22.57 18.09
C LYS A 270 4.12 -23.22 16.96
N LYS A 271 3.93 -22.77 15.70
CA LYS A 271 4.68 -23.26 14.54
C LYS A 271 5.97 -22.47 14.29
N GLY A 272 6.28 -21.47 15.14
CA GLY A 272 7.43 -20.58 14.94
C GLY A 272 7.17 -19.44 13.96
N GLU A 273 5.95 -19.26 13.44
CA GLU A 273 5.65 -18.20 12.47
C GLU A 273 5.39 -16.88 13.20
N ILE A 274 6.00 -15.79 12.70
CA ILE A 274 5.78 -14.44 13.21
C ILE A 274 4.37 -13.98 12.78
N THR A 275 3.54 -13.63 13.75
CA THR A 275 2.15 -13.20 13.54
C THR A 275 1.96 -11.68 13.61
N SER A 276 2.79 -10.99 14.39
CA SER A 276 2.85 -9.53 14.42
C SER A 276 4.24 -9.05 14.89
N SER A 277 4.55 -7.79 14.65
CA SER A 277 5.77 -7.13 15.13
C SER A 277 5.49 -5.70 15.58
N SER A 278 6.31 -5.18 16.51
CA SER A 278 6.23 -3.81 17.01
C SER A 278 7.58 -3.36 17.57
N PHE A 279 7.87 -2.07 17.51
CA PHE A 279 8.99 -1.45 18.22
C PHE A 279 8.77 -1.43 19.74
N GLU A 280 7.53 -1.53 20.20
CA GLU A 280 7.17 -1.49 21.61
C GLU A 280 6.43 -2.78 22.00
N LYS A 281 6.96 -3.47 23.00
CA LYS A 281 6.37 -4.72 23.53
C LYS A 281 4.90 -4.55 23.95
N ILE A 282 4.55 -3.41 24.53
CA ILE A 282 3.20 -3.11 25.02
C ILE A 282 2.14 -3.00 23.91
N LYS A 283 2.58 -2.73 22.68
CA LYS A 283 1.68 -2.65 21.51
C LYS A 283 1.33 -4.01 20.92
N LEU A 284 1.99 -5.08 21.37
CA LEU A 284 1.70 -6.44 20.96
C LEU A 284 0.57 -7.03 21.81
N ASN A 285 -0.38 -7.68 21.13
CA ASN A 285 -1.49 -8.38 21.78
C ASN A 285 -1.48 -9.87 21.37
N PRO A 286 -0.66 -10.70 22.06
CA PRO A 286 -0.50 -12.10 21.70
C PRO A 286 -1.80 -12.88 21.94
N LYS A 287 -2.18 -13.69 20.93
CA LYS A 287 -3.32 -14.61 21.05
C LYS A 287 -2.94 -15.82 21.90
N LYS A 288 -3.96 -16.61 22.31
CA LYS A 288 -3.73 -17.84 23.08
C LYS A 288 -2.75 -18.78 22.35
N GLY A 289 -1.62 -19.05 22.98
CA GLY A 289 -0.57 -19.92 22.45
C GLY A 289 0.51 -19.21 21.65
N GLU A 290 0.47 -17.90 21.51
CA GLU A 290 1.57 -17.09 20.98
C GLU A 290 2.50 -16.64 22.11
N LYS A 291 3.78 -16.42 21.78
CA LYS A 291 4.81 -15.89 22.68
C LYS A 291 5.41 -14.62 22.10
N ILE A 292 5.74 -13.68 22.97
CA ILE A 292 6.52 -12.50 22.56
C ILE A 292 8.00 -12.86 22.58
N LYS A 293 8.72 -12.53 21.50
CA LYS A 293 10.17 -12.60 21.40
C LYS A 293 10.73 -11.20 21.19
N GLU A 294 11.86 -10.94 21.80
CA GLU A 294 12.73 -9.80 21.53
C GLU A 294 13.70 -10.16 20.42
N ASN A 295 13.94 -9.24 19.50
CA ASN A 295 14.80 -9.44 18.33
C ASN A 295 15.64 -8.19 18.13
N SER A 296 16.87 -8.38 17.64
CA SER A 296 17.75 -7.33 17.14
C SER A 296 17.79 -7.35 15.62
N TYR A 297 17.72 -6.19 15.01
CA TYR A 297 17.91 -6.00 13.59
C TYR A 297 19.22 -5.23 13.38
N GLU A 298 20.15 -5.83 12.67
CA GLU A 298 21.52 -5.32 12.49
C GLU A 298 21.63 -4.12 11.53
N GLY A 299 20.53 -3.72 10.91
CA GLY A 299 20.52 -2.66 9.91
C GLY A 299 20.78 -3.18 8.49
N CYS A 300 20.94 -2.23 7.55
CA CYS A 300 21.22 -2.55 6.15
C CYS A 300 22.72 -2.87 5.96
N PRO A 301 23.07 -4.05 5.43
CA PRO A 301 24.49 -4.44 5.25
C PRO A 301 25.26 -3.47 4.36
N HIS A 302 24.64 -2.87 3.36
CA HIS A 302 25.28 -1.88 2.50
C HIS A 302 25.82 -0.68 3.33
N TRP A 303 24.99 -0.14 4.24
CA TRP A 303 25.38 1.02 5.06
C TRP A 303 26.39 0.66 6.14
N ASN A 304 26.32 -0.56 6.68
CA ASN A 304 27.30 -1.03 7.67
C ASN A 304 28.68 -1.22 7.05
N ARG A 305 28.77 -1.77 5.81
CA ARG A 305 30.05 -1.93 5.09
C ARG A 305 30.70 -0.57 4.79
N VAL A 306 29.93 0.40 4.33
CA VAL A 306 30.45 1.74 4.02
C VAL A 306 31.00 2.44 5.28
N ALA A 307 30.36 2.24 6.44
CA ALA A 307 30.85 2.80 7.70
C ALA A 307 32.16 2.17 8.18
N GLU A 308 32.46 0.93 7.75
CA GLU A 308 33.72 0.23 8.08
C GLU A 308 34.84 0.55 7.09
N GLU A 309 34.53 0.84 5.82
CA GLU A 309 35.50 0.94 4.72
C GLU A 309 36.04 2.36 4.50
N ASP A 310 35.31 3.43 4.82
CA ASP A 310 35.77 4.81 4.58
C ASP A 310 35.08 5.85 5.49
N PRO A 311 35.73 6.28 6.58
CA PRO A 311 35.22 7.37 7.40
C PRO A 311 35.19 8.73 6.66
N ASP A 312 35.87 8.87 5.53
CA ASP A 312 35.95 10.08 4.72
C ASP A 312 35.18 9.95 3.39
N ASP A 313 34.37 8.89 3.19
CA ASP A 313 33.54 8.73 1.99
C ASP A 313 32.60 9.94 1.84
N PRO A 314 32.72 10.72 0.75
CA PRO A 314 31.86 11.87 0.49
C PRO A 314 30.37 11.48 0.33
N PHE A 315 30.05 10.19 0.29
CA PHE A 315 28.69 9.63 0.33
C PHE A 315 28.30 9.13 1.73
N ASN A 316 29.19 9.21 2.71
CA ASN A 316 28.92 8.96 4.12
C ASN A 316 28.15 10.15 4.72
N PHE A 317 26.87 10.29 4.34
CA PHE A 317 25.99 11.38 4.75
C PHE A 317 25.02 10.93 5.82
#